data_d35d6042ead5806a8b0317597e481608
#
_entry.id   d35d6042ead5806a8b0317597e481608
#
_cell.length_a   1.000
_cell.length_b   1.000
_cell.length_c   1.000
_cell.angle_alpha   90.00
_cell.angle_beta   90.00
_cell.angle_gamma   90.00
#
_symmetry.space_group_name_H-M   'P 1'
#
loop_
_entity.id
_entity.type
_entity.pdbx_description
1 polymer ?
#
loop_
_entity_poly.entity_id
_entity_poly.type
_entity_poly.pdbx_seq_one_letter_code
_entity_poly.pdbx_strand_id
1 'polypeptide(L)'
;MTFKPSNASIVFYVSDIARTEKFYNETLGLALQRQEGAEPFWLSGSLEHGLELVFFEMDGVRGNTPALVFTIDGGGIDDIVAALAEKGVTIVTPVSEAPGGWSADFLDPDGFGLGLWQSEEFPRSLK
;
A
#
# COMPACT_ATOMS: atom_id res chain seq x y z
N MET A 1 -9.46 -2.49 18.75
CA MET A 1 -8.05 -2.86 18.65
C MET A 1 -7.30 -1.82 17.84
N THR A 2 -6.17 -1.38 18.31
CA THR A 2 -5.31 -0.43 17.60
C THR A 2 -4.09 -1.16 17.05
N PHE A 3 -3.29 -0.48 16.27
CA PHE A 3 -2.05 -1.04 15.73
C PHE A 3 -0.94 0.00 15.82
N LYS A 4 0.30 -0.47 15.72
CA LYS A 4 1.47 0.42 15.67
C LYS A 4 1.97 0.45 14.23
N PRO A 5 1.84 1.57 13.54
CA PRO A 5 2.45 1.68 12.21
C PRO A 5 3.96 1.83 12.37
N SER A 6 4.70 0.99 11.65
CA SER A 6 6.16 1.09 11.64
C SER A 6 6.66 1.92 10.47
N ASN A 7 5.83 2.08 9.45
CA ASN A 7 6.19 2.81 8.25
C ASN A 7 4.92 3.19 7.48
N ALA A 8 5.06 4.10 6.53
CA ALA A 8 3.97 4.46 5.64
C ALA A 8 4.48 4.56 4.20
N SER A 9 3.62 4.17 3.26
CA SER A 9 3.92 4.24 1.84
C SER A 9 2.83 5.03 1.14
N ILE A 10 3.21 5.81 0.12
CA ILE A 10 2.24 6.43 -0.78
C ILE A 10 2.21 5.60 -2.04
N VAL A 11 1.04 5.07 -2.37
CA VAL A 11 0.86 4.15 -3.50
C VAL A 11 0.17 4.89 -4.65
N PHE A 12 0.81 4.84 -5.82
CA PHE A 12 0.28 5.42 -7.05
C PHE A 12 -0.11 4.30 -8.00
N TYR A 13 -1.29 4.42 -8.58
CA TYR A 13 -1.71 3.55 -9.69
C TYR A 13 -1.54 4.33 -10.98
N VAL A 14 -0.70 3.81 -11.87
CA VAL A 14 -0.30 4.52 -13.08
C VAL A 14 -0.68 3.75 -14.33
N SER A 15 -0.77 4.44 -15.47
CA SER A 15 -1.20 3.84 -16.71
C SER A 15 -0.07 3.20 -17.51
N ASP A 16 1.17 3.57 -17.24
CA ASP A 16 2.34 3.10 -18.00
C ASP A 16 3.56 3.16 -17.08
N ILE A 17 3.92 2.00 -16.53
CA ILE A 17 4.98 1.94 -15.50
C ILE A 17 6.36 2.30 -16.08
N ALA A 18 6.63 1.96 -17.34
CA ALA A 18 7.92 2.31 -17.95
C ALA A 18 8.06 3.83 -18.11
N ARG A 19 6.98 4.49 -18.49
CA ARG A 19 6.96 5.95 -18.59
C ARG A 19 7.10 6.59 -17.22
N THR A 20 6.47 6.03 -16.21
CA THR A 20 6.59 6.47 -14.81
C THR A 20 8.03 6.37 -14.32
N GLU A 21 8.68 5.25 -14.57
CA GLU A 21 10.08 5.04 -14.20
C GLU A 21 10.98 6.12 -14.82
N LYS A 22 10.79 6.35 -16.11
CA LYS A 22 11.59 7.35 -16.82
C LYS A 22 11.39 8.75 -16.22
N PHE A 23 10.15 9.12 -15.95
CA PHE A 23 9.85 10.43 -15.39
C PHE A 23 10.48 10.62 -14.01
N TYR A 24 10.22 9.69 -13.09
CA TYR A 24 10.72 9.87 -11.72
C TYR A 24 12.23 9.72 -11.61
N ASN A 25 12.82 8.79 -12.35
CA ASN A 25 14.27 8.58 -12.27
C ASN A 25 15.08 9.55 -13.12
N GLU A 26 14.67 9.79 -14.38
CA GLU A 26 15.45 10.64 -15.27
C GLU A 26 15.09 12.12 -15.14
N THR A 27 13.79 12.44 -15.10
CA THR A 27 13.36 13.83 -15.05
C THR A 27 13.49 14.42 -13.65
N LEU A 28 13.05 13.67 -12.62
CA LEU A 28 13.12 14.15 -11.24
C LEU A 28 14.38 13.72 -10.49
N GLY A 29 15.12 12.76 -11.01
CA GLY A 29 16.37 12.32 -10.39
C GLY A 29 16.21 11.41 -9.18
N LEU A 30 15.05 10.77 -9.02
CA LEU A 30 14.86 9.78 -7.96
C LEU A 30 15.52 8.46 -8.35
N ALA A 31 15.63 7.54 -7.42
CA ALA A 31 16.26 6.25 -7.63
C ALA A 31 15.27 5.12 -7.31
N LEU A 32 14.12 5.13 -7.99
CA LEU A 32 13.13 4.08 -7.84
C LEU A 32 13.70 2.78 -8.40
N GLN A 33 13.43 1.68 -7.70
CA GLN A 33 13.90 0.34 -8.07
C GLN A 33 12.77 -0.48 -8.66
N ARG A 34 13.06 -1.24 -9.72
CA ARG A 34 12.11 -2.21 -10.26
C ARG A 34 11.96 -3.38 -9.31
N GLN A 35 10.73 -3.78 -9.10
CA GLN A 35 10.40 -4.97 -8.33
C GLN A 35 9.94 -6.03 -9.31
N GLU A 36 10.69 -7.13 -9.39
CA GLU A 36 10.40 -8.22 -10.29
C GLU A 36 9.45 -9.23 -9.66
N GLY A 37 8.97 -10.20 -10.43
CA GLY A 37 8.07 -11.24 -9.94
C GLY A 37 6.61 -11.01 -10.30
N ALA A 38 6.28 -9.88 -10.92
CA ALA A 38 4.96 -9.58 -11.44
C ALA A 38 5.09 -9.00 -12.84
N GLU A 39 4.06 -9.17 -13.66
CA GLU A 39 3.99 -8.58 -14.98
C GLU A 39 2.77 -7.67 -15.04
N PRO A 40 2.95 -6.36 -15.27
CA PRO A 40 4.25 -5.69 -15.42
C PRO A 40 4.97 -5.52 -14.08
N PHE A 41 6.27 -5.21 -14.13
CA PHE A 41 7.02 -4.89 -12.92
C PHE A 41 6.41 -3.67 -12.23
N TRP A 42 6.69 -3.53 -10.95
CA TRP A 42 6.29 -2.35 -10.20
C TRP A 42 7.53 -1.63 -9.67
N LEU A 43 7.36 -0.42 -9.16
CA LEU A 43 8.47 0.41 -8.72
C LEU A 43 8.30 0.76 -7.25
N SER A 44 9.43 0.83 -6.55
CA SER A 44 9.44 1.37 -5.20
C SER A 44 10.72 2.13 -4.91
N GLY A 45 10.64 3.09 -4.02
CA GLY A 45 11.81 3.82 -3.57
C GLY A 45 11.50 4.55 -2.29
N SER A 46 12.51 4.61 -1.40
CA SER A 46 12.37 5.33 -0.13
C SER A 46 12.97 6.71 -0.26
N LEU A 47 12.26 7.70 0.24
CA LEU A 47 12.80 9.04 0.41
C LEU A 47 13.52 9.10 1.75
N GLU A 48 14.33 10.13 1.94
CA GLU A 48 14.92 10.38 3.24
C GLU A 48 13.81 10.49 4.28
N HIS A 49 14.08 10.05 5.50
CA HIS A 49 13.13 10.07 6.62
C HIS A 49 12.01 9.03 6.55
N GLY A 50 12.18 8.00 5.71
CA GLY A 50 11.37 6.80 5.82
C GLY A 50 10.06 6.76 5.05
N LEU A 51 9.75 7.77 4.26
CA LEU A 51 8.58 7.72 3.39
C LEU A 51 8.92 6.89 2.15
N GLU A 52 8.07 5.91 1.84
CA GLU A 52 8.23 5.09 0.65
C GLU A 52 7.21 5.47 -0.41
N LEU A 53 7.64 5.51 -1.66
CA LEU A 53 6.76 5.67 -2.81
C LEU A 53 6.67 4.34 -3.55
N VAL A 54 5.46 3.95 -3.91
CA VAL A 54 5.20 2.67 -4.61
C VAL A 54 4.30 2.94 -5.80
N PHE A 55 4.65 2.36 -6.95
CA PHE A 55 3.92 2.57 -8.20
C PHE A 55 3.55 1.24 -8.82
N PHE A 56 2.26 1.05 -9.08
CA PHE A 56 1.75 -0.13 -9.78
C PHE A 56 1.06 0.31 -11.07
N GLU A 57 1.27 -0.44 -12.15
CA GLU A 57 0.49 -0.24 -13.36
C GLU A 57 -0.86 -0.92 -13.19
N MET A 58 -1.93 -0.15 -13.34
CA MET A 58 -3.27 -0.67 -13.14
C MET A 58 -4.28 0.17 -13.92
N ASP A 59 -5.00 -0.48 -14.82
CA ASP A 59 -6.02 0.18 -15.63
C ASP A 59 -7.27 0.49 -14.80
N GLY A 60 -7.89 1.61 -15.10
CA GLY A 60 -9.22 1.93 -14.59
C GLY A 60 -9.28 2.48 -13.17
N VAL A 61 -8.16 2.65 -12.49
CA VAL A 61 -8.14 3.16 -11.11
C VAL A 61 -7.60 4.58 -10.98
N ARG A 62 -7.59 5.32 -12.08
CA ARG A 62 -7.17 6.73 -12.04
C ARG A 62 -8.17 7.54 -11.23
N GLY A 63 -7.66 8.44 -10.41
CA GLY A 63 -8.47 9.26 -9.52
C GLY A 63 -8.63 8.71 -8.12
N ASN A 64 -8.24 7.44 -7.90
CA ASN A 64 -8.23 6.83 -6.57
C ASN A 64 -6.83 6.81 -5.94
N THR A 65 -5.92 7.51 -6.56
CA THR A 65 -4.52 7.55 -6.16
C THR A 65 -4.11 9.01 -5.92
N PRO A 66 -3.14 9.27 -5.05
CA PRO A 66 -2.40 8.28 -4.28
C PRO A 66 -3.17 7.77 -3.07
N ALA A 67 -2.82 6.55 -2.61
CA ALA A 67 -3.35 5.98 -1.40
C ALA A 67 -2.25 5.91 -0.34
N LEU A 68 -2.58 6.27 0.89
CA LEU A 68 -1.65 6.16 2.01
C LEU A 68 -1.80 4.78 2.64
N VAL A 69 -0.71 4.01 2.69
CA VAL A 69 -0.71 2.65 3.23
C VAL A 69 0.19 2.59 4.46
N PHE A 70 -0.36 2.11 5.57
CA PHE A 70 0.39 1.91 6.80
C PHE A 70 0.87 0.48 6.89
N THR A 71 2.15 0.29 7.24
CA THR A 71 2.69 -1.02 7.53
C THR A 71 2.37 -1.38 8.97
N ILE A 72 1.73 -2.53 9.18
CA ILE A 72 1.44 -3.04 10.51
C ILE A 72 2.69 -3.73 11.05
N ASP A 73 3.11 -3.31 12.23
CA ASP A 73 4.21 -3.97 12.92
C ASP A 73 3.66 -5.14 13.73
N GLY A 74 4.21 -6.34 13.52
CA GLY A 74 3.86 -7.51 14.32
C GLY A 74 2.65 -8.33 13.87
N GLY A 75 1.99 -7.96 12.78
CA GLY A 75 0.88 -8.74 12.23
C GLY A 75 -0.49 -8.41 12.81
N GLY A 76 -1.46 -9.32 12.62
CA GLY A 76 -2.81 -9.14 13.13
C GLY A 76 -3.76 -8.39 12.21
N ILE A 77 -3.49 -8.32 10.91
CA ILE A 77 -4.31 -7.56 9.97
C ILE A 77 -5.78 -7.98 9.98
N ASP A 78 -6.06 -9.28 10.13
CA ASP A 78 -7.46 -9.76 10.17
C ASP A 78 -8.19 -9.17 11.36
N ASP A 79 -7.54 -9.15 12.52
CA ASP A 79 -8.14 -8.63 13.76
C ASP A 79 -8.36 -7.13 13.67
N ILE A 80 -7.41 -6.42 13.08
CA ILE A 80 -7.48 -4.96 12.93
C ILE A 80 -8.63 -4.59 11.99
N VAL A 81 -8.73 -5.25 10.85
CA VAL A 81 -9.79 -4.96 9.88
C VAL A 81 -11.16 -5.29 10.46
N ALA A 82 -11.28 -6.41 11.19
CA ALA A 82 -12.53 -6.75 11.86
C ALA A 82 -12.92 -5.67 12.89
N ALA A 83 -11.96 -5.17 13.66
CA ALA A 83 -12.23 -4.12 14.64
C ALA A 83 -12.64 -2.81 13.96
N LEU A 84 -12.03 -2.46 12.83
CA LEU A 84 -12.42 -1.28 12.06
C LEU A 84 -13.86 -1.42 11.56
N ALA A 85 -14.21 -2.58 11.03
CA ALA A 85 -15.58 -2.85 10.56
C ALA A 85 -16.59 -2.72 11.69
N GLU A 86 -16.27 -3.22 12.88
CA GLU A 86 -17.15 -3.10 14.07
C GLU A 86 -17.37 -1.65 14.47
N LYS A 87 -16.41 -0.78 14.20
CA LYS A 87 -16.51 0.66 14.49
C LYS A 87 -17.23 1.42 13.39
N GLY A 88 -17.75 0.74 12.38
CA GLY A 88 -18.49 1.36 11.30
C GLY A 88 -17.62 1.89 10.16
N VAL A 89 -16.34 1.54 10.11
CA VAL A 89 -15.44 1.94 9.03
C VAL A 89 -15.81 1.17 7.76
N THR A 90 -15.89 1.89 6.64
CA THR A 90 -16.16 1.25 5.34
C THR A 90 -14.91 0.54 4.83
N ILE A 91 -14.99 -0.78 4.73
CA ILE A 91 -13.90 -1.60 4.18
C ILE A 91 -14.14 -1.71 2.67
N VAL A 92 -13.20 -1.17 1.89
CA VAL A 92 -13.29 -1.18 0.43
C VAL A 92 -12.78 -2.49 -0.14
N THR A 93 -11.60 -2.91 0.31
CA THR A 93 -10.98 -4.16 -0.12
C THR A 93 -10.69 -4.99 1.13
N PRO A 94 -11.28 -6.19 1.25
CA PRO A 94 -10.99 -7.04 2.41
C PRO A 94 -9.56 -7.54 2.38
N VAL A 95 -9.12 -8.15 3.47
CA VAL A 95 -7.75 -8.68 3.55
C VAL A 95 -7.50 -9.63 2.39
N SER A 96 -6.45 -9.36 1.63
CA SER A 96 -6.11 -10.06 0.39
C SER A 96 -4.60 -10.18 0.26
N GLU A 97 -4.15 -11.11 -0.57
CA GLU A 97 -2.72 -11.23 -0.87
C GLU A 97 -2.21 -9.96 -1.53
N ALA A 98 -1.01 -9.57 -1.15
CA ALA A 98 -0.29 -8.42 -1.71
C ALA A 98 1.19 -8.79 -1.81
N PRO A 99 1.98 -8.04 -2.57
CA PRO A 99 3.41 -8.34 -2.66
C PRO A 99 4.05 -8.43 -1.27
N GLY A 100 4.63 -9.59 -0.97
CA GLY A 100 5.32 -9.85 0.28
C GLY A 100 4.45 -10.00 1.52
N GLY A 101 3.12 -10.04 1.37
CA GLY A 101 2.25 -10.15 2.53
C GLY A 101 0.77 -10.04 2.23
N TRP A 102 0.08 -9.24 3.04
CA TRP A 102 -1.37 -9.08 3.00
C TRP A 102 -1.72 -7.60 3.10
N SER A 103 -2.79 -7.19 2.43
CA SER A 103 -3.26 -5.80 2.49
C SER A 103 -4.77 -5.72 2.60
N ALA A 104 -5.24 -4.55 2.99
CA ALA A 104 -6.67 -4.23 3.01
C ALA A 104 -6.82 -2.72 2.83
N ASP A 105 -7.96 -2.29 2.28
CA ASP A 105 -8.22 -0.88 2.04
C ASP A 105 -9.53 -0.46 2.70
N PHE A 106 -9.55 0.74 3.19
CA PHE A 106 -10.73 1.31 3.87
C PHE A 106 -10.78 2.82 3.64
N LEU A 107 -11.89 3.42 4.03
CA LEU A 107 -12.09 4.86 3.86
C LEU A 107 -12.08 5.56 5.21
N ASP A 108 -11.56 6.79 5.21
CA ASP A 108 -11.75 7.66 6.36
C ASP A 108 -13.15 8.29 6.31
N PRO A 109 -13.56 9.08 7.32
CA PRO A 109 -14.93 9.66 7.35
C PRO A 109 -15.26 10.57 6.17
N ASP A 110 -14.26 11.16 5.51
CA ASP A 110 -14.44 12.03 4.36
C ASP A 110 -14.30 11.30 3.03
N GLY A 111 -14.08 9.98 3.07
CA GLY A 111 -13.96 9.16 1.87
C GLY A 111 -12.56 9.06 1.29
N PHE A 112 -11.52 9.49 2.03
CA PHE A 112 -10.15 9.30 1.56
C PHE A 112 -9.73 7.84 1.73
N GLY A 113 -9.05 7.30 0.71
CA GLY A 113 -8.58 5.93 0.70
C GLY A 113 -7.33 5.74 1.56
N LEU A 114 -7.40 4.77 2.48
CA LEU A 114 -6.29 4.37 3.33
C LEU A 114 -6.11 2.87 3.21
N GLY A 115 -4.89 2.40 3.42
CA GLY A 115 -4.60 0.98 3.35
C GLY A 115 -3.76 0.50 4.53
N LEU A 116 -3.79 -0.81 4.72
CA LEU A 116 -2.92 -1.52 5.66
C LEU A 116 -2.15 -2.58 4.89
N TRP A 117 -0.92 -2.82 5.30
CA TRP A 117 -0.09 -3.90 4.79
C TRP A 117 0.67 -4.54 5.93
N GLN A 118 0.77 -5.87 5.91
CA GLN A 118 1.67 -6.58 6.81
C GLN A 118 2.51 -7.59 6.04
N SER A 119 3.69 -7.88 6.56
CA SER A 119 4.56 -8.91 6.02
C SER A 119 3.97 -10.31 6.26
N GLU A 120 4.21 -11.20 5.31
CA GLU A 120 3.87 -12.62 5.45
C GLU A 120 4.61 -13.33 6.57
N GLU A 121 5.65 -12.69 7.12
CA GLU A 121 6.41 -13.22 8.26
C GLU A 121 5.58 -13.26 9.55
N PHE A 122 4.51 -12.47 9.61
CA PHE A 122 3.68 -12.36 10.82
C PHE A 122 2.32 -13.02 10.59
N PRO A 123 1.68 -13.55 11.66
CA PRO A 123 0.36 -14.15 11.52
C PRO A 123 -0.71 -13.09 11.24
N ARG A 124 -1.70 -13.49 10.44
CA ARG A 124 -2.82 -12.60 10.11
C ARG A 124 -3.73 -12.34 11.31
N SER A 125 -3.80 -13.27 12.22
CA SER A 125 -4.57 -13.12 13.46
C SER A 125 -3.68 -13.40 14.65
N LEU A 126 -3.79 -12.56 15.68
CA LEU A 126 -3.08 -12.70 16.95
C LEU A 126 -3.98 -13.31 18.03
N LYS A 127 -5.21 -13.64 17.68
CA LYS A 127 -6.16 -14.25 18.61
C LYS A 127 -6.13 -15.78 18.56
#